data_eebbb34c80d613aea7c30e8138152e32
#
_entry.id   eebbb34c80d613aea7c30e8138152e32
#
_cell.length_a   1.000
_cell.length_b   1.000
_cell.length_c   1.000
_cell.angle_alpha   90.00
_cell.angle_beta   90.00
_cell.angle_gamma   90.00
#
_symmetry.space_group_name_H-M   'P 1'
#
loop_
_entity.id
_entity.type
_entity.pdbx_description
1 polymer ?
#
loop_
_entity_poly.entity_id
_entity_poly.type
_entity_poly.pdbx_seq_one_letter_code
_entity_poly.pdbx_strand_id
1 'polypeptide(L)'
;MNKLRYVLCVVLLLMAGFSCAAAEGSIVPLPVDDSAGPKVNPAFFLDETHYKDPSIEVTIETRMWENSLCYVARVTIADPSQLRTSSAYGFNRKQVASVQDMANRMNAVIAINGDYSYFQLSTVGCYLVRQGTSYCERLAPGRDLLIVDEQGDLTILQECTQEKLAQYSGPAIVNSFNFGPGLVVDGQPLAGNYRAMFNSSTTRNQRAAICQVEKGKLEYILAASEGDRESEDGGLTMREWSDFLMTLGVQNAYNLDGGNSTAIIFGGEKINAVQNHHHRKLSDIIYFASAYQE
;
A
#
# COMPACT_ATOMS: atom_id res chain seq x y z
N MET A 1 8.41 -53.53 -76.76
CA MET A 1 9.32 -52.70 -75.95
C MET A 1 8.59 -51.50 -75.45
N ASN A 2 7.98 -51.64 -74.24
CA ASN A 2 7.14 -50.59 -73.65
C ASN A 2 7.97 -49.75 -72.66
N LYS A 3 8.07 -48.49 -72.89
CA LYS A 3 8.68 -47.50 -71.94
C LYS A 3 7.59 -46.99 -70.99
N LEU A 4 7.68 -47.41 -69.76
CA LEU A 4 6.84 -46.92 -68.66
C LEU A 4 7.37 -45.56 -68.20
N ARG A 5 6.55 -44.52 -68.34
CA ARG A 5 6.85 -43.17 -67.83
C ARG A 5 6.28 -43.06 -66.41
N TYR A 6 7.14 -42.92 -65.43
CA TYR A 6 6.72 -42.55 -64.06
C TYR A 6 6.48 -41.05 -63.98
N VAL A 7 5.26 -40.64 -63.69
CA VAL A 7 4.91 -39.25 -63.33
C VAL A 7 5.08 -39.10 -61.85
N LEU A 8 6.06 -38.31 -61.43
CA LEU A 8 6.30 -37.96 -60.01
C LEU A 8 5.39 -36.78 -59.61
N CYS A 9 4.31 -37.06 -58.88
CA CYS A 9 3.51 -35.99 -58.24
C CYS A 9 4.20 -35.51 -56.99
N VAL A 10 4.77 -34.31 -57.01
CA VAL A 10 5.26 -33.61 -55.84
C VAL A 10 4.07 -32.90 -55.19
N VAL A 11 3.57 -33.40 -54.06
CA VAL A 11 2.59 -32.73 -53.25
C VAL A 11 3.34 -31.78 -52.31
N LEU A 12 3.30 -30.46 -52.63
CA LEU A 12 3.74 -29.44 -51.66
C LEU A 12 2.66 -29.24 -50.61
N LEU A 13 2.92 -29.77 -49.40
CA LEU A 13 2.17 -29.40 -48.21
C LEU A 13 2.63 -28.00 -47.75
N LEU A 14 1.82 -27.03 -48.03
CA LEU A 14 1.89 -25.67 -47.39
C LEU A 14 1.44 -25.83 -45.94
N MET A 15 2.38 -25.98 -45.02
CA MET A 15 2.13 -25.78 -43.59
C MET A 15 1.91 -24.28 -43.37
N ALA A 16 0.66 -23.84 -43.35
CA ALA A 16 0.31 -22.52 -42.80
C ALA A 16 0.55 -22.58 -41.30
N GLY A 17 1.69 -22.12 -40.86
CA GLY A 17 1.95 -21.87 -39.44
C GLY A 17 1.03 -20.76 -38.99
N PHE A 18 -0.07 -21.10 -38.31
CA PHE A 18 -0.80 -20.15 -37.50
C PHE A 18 0.13 -19.77 -36.32
N SER A 19 0.87 -18.67 -36.49
CA SER A 19 1.45 -17.97 -35.37
C SER A 19 0.29 -17.36 -34.61
N CYS A 20 -0.14 -18.00 -33.54
CA CYS A 20 -0.99 -17.37 -32.54
C CYS A 20 -0.09 -16.33 -31.85
N ALA A 21 -0.10 -15.11 -32.35
CA ALA A 21 0.43 -14.00 -31.59
C ALA A 21 -0.46 -13.92 -30.33
N ALA A 22 0.07 -14.38 -29.20
CA ALA A 22 -0.54 -14.05 -27.91
C ALA A 22 -0.64 -12.52 -27.89
N ALA A 23 -1.83 -12.01 -27.66
CA ALA A 23 -2.01 -10.58 -27.46
C ALA A 23 -1.08 -10.19 -26.32
N GLU A 24 -0.08 -9.34 -26.59
CA GLU A 24 0.73 -8.78 -25.53
C GLU A 24 -0.22 -7.98 -24.63
N GLY A 25 -0.34 -8.37 -23.36
CA GLY A 25 -1.16 -7.66 -22.39
C GLY A 25 -0.69 -6.20 -22.26
N SER A 26 -1.57 -5.34 -21.82
CA SER A 26 -1.30 -3.90 -21.71
C SER A 26 -1.44 -3.41 -20.28
N ILE A 27 -0.73 -2.34 -19.94
CA ILE A 27 -0.92 -1.59 -18.71
C ILE A 27 -2.05 -0.60 -18.93
N VAL A 28 -3.15 -0.75 -18.17
CA VAL A 28 -4.34 0.10 -18.27
C VAL A 28 -4.56 0.78 -16.92
N PRO A 29 -4.45 2.14 -16.86
CA PRO A 29 -4.72 2.86 -15.62
C PRO A 29 -6.08 2.47 -15.02
N LEU A 30 -6.11 2.29 -13.71
CA LEU A 30 -7.31 1.90 -12.98
C LEU A 30 -8.21 3.11 -12.75
N PRO A 31 -9.55 2.95 -12.78
CA PRO A 31 -10.44 4.07 -12.45
C PRO A 31 -10.23 4.50 -10.99
N VAL A 32 -10.30 5.81 -10.75
CA VAL A 32 -10.21 6.39 -9.39
C VAL A 32 -11.60 6.30 -8.75
N ASP A 33 -11.91 5.13 -8.21
CA ASP A 33 -13.18 4.81 -7.57
C ASP A 33 -13.03 3.63 -6.59
N ASP A 34 -14.14 3.14 -6.05
CA ASP A 34 -14.17 2.02 -5.08
C ASP A 34 -14.20 0.63 -5.75
N SER A 35 -13.99 0.53 -7.07
CA SER A 35 -13.95 -0.75 -7.76
C SER A 35 -12.71 -1.57 -7.39
N ALA A 36 -12.82 -2.90 -7.45
CA ALA A 36 -11.68 -3.78 -7.28
C ALA A 36 -10.74 -3.68 -8.48
N GLY A 37 -9.44 -3.86 -8.24
CA GLY A 37 -8.46 -4.07 -9.29
C GLY A 37 -8.72 -5.36 -10.08
N PRO A 38 -8.03 -5.58 -11.21
CA PRO A 38 -8.00 -6.86 -11.91
C PRO A 38 -7.64 -8.01 -10.96
N LYS A 39 -8.10 -9.21 -11.28
CA LYS A 39 -7.71 -10.39 -10.50
C LYS A 39 -6.21 -10.61 -10.61
N VAL A 40 -5.58 -10.83 -9.47
CA VAL A 40 -4.15 -11.18 -9.41
C VAL A 40 -3.94 -12.52 -10.12
N ASN A 41 -3.04 -12.56 -11.11
CA ASN A 41 -2.66 -13.80 -11.76
C ASN A 41 -1.58 -14.51 -10.91
N PRO A 42 -1.87 -15.72 -10.39
CA PRO A 42 -0.92 -16.44 -9.54
C PRO A 42 0.41 -16.77 -10.21
N ALA A 43 0.46 -16.81 -11.55
CA ALA A 43 1.69 -17.08 -12.30
C ALA A 43 2.77 -16.00 -12.14
N PHE A 44 2.41 -14.80 -11.68
CA PHE A 44 3.33 -13.71 -11.43
C PHE A 44 3.95 -13.71 -10.02
N PHE A 45 3.57 -14.64 -9.12
CA PHE A 45 4.31 -14.86 -7.90
C PHE A 45 5.57 -15.69 -8.23
N LEU A 46 6.73 -15.09 -8.08
CA LEU A 46 8.02 -15.72 -8.31
C LEU A 46 8.41 -16.62 -7.12
N ASP A 47 8.02 -16.19 -5.92
CA ASP A 47 8.14 -16.91 -4.65
C ASP A 47 7.22 -16.31 -3.58
N GLU A 48 7.38 -16.73 -2.32
CA GLU A 48 6.58 -16.28 -1.17
C GLU A 48 6.81 -14.80 -0.79
N THR A 49 7.83 -14.17 -1.36
CA THR A 49 8.25 -12.80 -1.05
C THR A 49 8.31 -11.89 -2.26
N HIS A 50 8.06 -12.43 -3.45
CA HIS A 50 8.25 -11.68 -4.68
C HIS A 50 7.11 -11.90 -5.67
N TYR A 51 6.47 -10.81 -6.05
CA TYR A 51 5.48 -10.73 -7.14
C TYR A 51 5.97 -9.76 -8.20
N LYS A 52 5.82 -10.12 -9.48
CA LYS A 52 6.17 -9.24 -10.59
C LYS A 52 5.31 -9.50 -11.80
N ASP A 53 4.53 -8.50 -12.19
CA ASP A 53 3.90 -8.41 -13.51
C ASP A 53 4.40 -7.14 -14.24
N PRO A 54 4.01 -6.89 -15.50
CA PRO A 54 4.48 -5.71 -16.23
C PRO A 54 4.13 -4.36 -15.60
N SER A 55 3.15 -4.30 -14.69
CA SER A 55 2.67 -3.06 -14.09
C SER A 55 3.08 -2.85 -12.63
N ILE A 56 3.46 -3.91 -11.92
CA ILE A 56 3.81 -3.83 -10.50
C ILE A 56 4.86 -4.87 -10.12
N GLU A 57 5.83 -4.44 -9.32
CA GLU A 57 6.78 -5.33 -8.66
C GLU A 57 6.70 -5.13 -7.15
N VAL A 58 6.63 -6.24 -6.42
CA VAL A 58 6.65 -6.27 -4.95
C VAL A 58 7.73 -7.21 -4.48
N THR A 59 8.63 -6.74 -3.64
CA THR A 59 9.62 -7.57 -2.93
C THR A 59 9.52 -7.37 -1.43
N ILE A 60 9.58 -8.45 -0.66
CA ILE A 60 9.45 -8.42 0.78
C ILE A 60 10.72 -8.94 1.44
N GLU A 61 11.26 -8.18 2.34
CA GLU A 61 12.36 -8.60 3.20
C GLU A 61 11.99 -8.40 4.68
N THR A 62 12.67 -9.13 5.55
CA THR A 62 12.56 -8.94 6.99
C THR A 62 13.89 -8.49 7.56
N ARG A 63 13.86 -7.60 8.55
CA ARG A 63 15.03 -7.08 9.26
C ARG A 63 14.76 -7.04 10.75
N MET A 64 15.75 -7.41 11.54
CA MET A 64 15.71 -7.14 12.98
C MET A 64 16.13 -5.69 13.23
N TRP A 65 15.33 -4.97 14.02
CA TRP A 65 15.63 -3.63 14.48
C TRP A 65 15.28 -3.52 15.96
N GLU A 66 16.24 -3.10 16.77
CA GLU A 66 16.13 -3.28 18.21
C GLU A 66 15.72 -4.74 18.52
N ASN A 67 14.69 -4.98 19.30
CA ASN A 67 14.20 -6.33 19.60
C ASN A 67 12.95 -6.71 18.79
N SER A 68 12.73 -6.08 17.62
CA SER A 68 11.52 -6.30 16.82
C SER A 68 11.85 -6.76 15.41
N LEU A 69 11.10 -7.75 14.93
CA LEU A 69 11.12 -8.14 13.53
C LEU A 69 10.34 -7.11 12.72
N CYS A 70 10.97 -6.54 11.71
CA CYS A 70 10.38 -5.57 10.80
C CYS A 70 10.23 -6.17 9.40
N TYR A 71 9.03 -6.02 8.83
CA TYR A 71 8.72 -6.37 7.45
C TYR A 71 8.84 -5.12 6.59
N VAL A 72 9.51 -5.25 5.46
CA VAL A 72 9.73 -4.18 4.49
C VAL A 72 9.30 -4.68 3.13
N ALA A 73 8.15 -4.22 2.67
CA ALA A 73 7.65 -4.54 1.34
C ALA A 73 7.89 -3.35 0.41
N ARG A 74 8.83 -3.51 -0.53
CA ARG A 74 9.10 -2.52 -1.58
C ARG A 74 8.14 -2.75 -2.72
N VAL A 75 7.52 -1.68 -3.19
CA VAL A 75 6.51 -1.69 -4.24
C VAL A 75 6.89 -0.67 -5.29
N THR A 76 7.03 -1.12 -6.53
CA THR A 76 7.19 -0.26 -7.70
C THR A 76 5.99 -0.45 -8.60
N ILE A 77 5.33 0.62 -9.01
CA ILE A 77 4.15 0.60 -9.88
C ILE A 77 4.38 1.42 -11.15
N ALA A 78 3.66 1.07 -12.19
CA ALA A 78 3.77 1.74 -13.48
C ALA A 78 2.84 2.97 -13.61
N ASP A 79 1.75 3.00 -12.83
CA ASP A 79 0.74 4.05 -12.88
C ASP A 79 0.24 4.40 -11.48
N PRO A 80 0.09 5.70 -11.13
CA PRO A 80 -0.32 6.12 -9.79
C PRO A 80 -1.70 5.58 -9.36
N SER A 81 -2.59 5.25 -10.30
CA SER A 81 -3.90 4.66 -9.99
C SER A 81 -3.83 3.28 -9.32
N GLN A 82 -2.66 2.65 -9.31
CA GLN A 82 -2.43 1.37 -8.63
C GLN A 82 -2.28 1.51 -7.11
N LEU A 83 -1.95 2.71 -6.59
CA LEU A 83 -1.98 3.01 -5.15
C LEU A 83 -3.40 3.42 -4.74
N ARG A 84 -4.10 2.52 -4.08
CA ARG A 84 -5.53 2.61 -3.83
C ARG A 84 -5.87 2.47 -2.35
N THR A 85 -7.11 2.84 -2.02
CA THR A 85 -7.70 2.60 -0.70
C THR A 85 -9.03 1.86 -0.85
N SER A 86 -9.38 1.08 0.15
CA SER A 86 -10.70 0.46 0.24
C SER A 86 -11.19 0.43 1.67
N SER A 87 -12.50 0.45 1.84
CA SER A 87 -13.15 0.37 3.14
C SER A 87 -13.85 -0.97 3.36
N ALA A 88 -14.18 -1.27 4.61
CA ALA A 88 -14.92 -2.47 4.96
C ALA A 88 -16.29 -2.53 4.24
N TYR A 89 -17.04 -1.43 4.22
CA TYR A 89 -18.38 -1.36 3.65
C TYR A 89 -18.77 0.06 3.15
N GLY A 90 -17.79 0.87 2.79
CA GLY A 90 -17.95 2.27 2.39
C GLY A 90 -17.38 3.24 3.43
N PHE A 91 -16.72 4.30 2.97
CA PHE A 91 -15.99 5.24 3.84
C PHE A 91 -16.88 6.13 4.73
N ASN A 92 -18.18 6.16 4.47
CA ASN A 92 -19.18 6.86 5.27
C ASN A 92 -19.86 5.97 6.31
N ARG A 93 -19.41 4.73 6.50
CA ARG A 93 -20.02 3.75 7.41
C ARG A 93 -19.09 3.40 8.56
N LYS A 94 -19.69 3.17 9.75
CA LYS A 94 -18.97 2.74 10.95
C LYS A 94 -18.84 1.20 11.02
N GLN A 95 -18.49 0.57 9.91
CA GLN A 95 -18.33 -0.88 9.84
C GLN A 95 -16.86 -1.23 9.71
N VAL A 96 -16.50 -2.41 10.18
CA VAL A 96 -15.13 -2.91 10.19
C VAL A 96 -15.08 -4.33 9.64
N ALA A 97 -13.96 -4.67 8.98
CA ALA A 97 -13.67 -6.01 8.49
C ALA A 97 -12.20 -6.35 8.77
N SER A 98 -11.78 -7.58 8.55
CA SER A 98 -10.35 -7.90 8.60
C SER A 98 -9.64 -7.22 7.42
N VAL A 99 -8.37 -6.86 7.63
CA VAL A 99 -7.53 -6.30 6.54
C VAL A 99 -7.44 -7.30 5.39
N GLN A 100 -7.33 -8.59 5.70
CA GLN A 100 -7.28 -9.68 4.72
C GLN A 100 -8.55 -9.77 3.88
N ASP A 101 -9.75 -9.72 4.51
CA ASP A 101 -11.00 -9.75 3.76
C ASP A 101 -11.15 -8.55 2.81
N MET A 102 -10.72 -7.36 3.27
CA MET A 102 -10.73 -6.15 2.44
C MET A 102 -9.76 -6.29 1.26
N ALA A 103 -8.52 -6.72 1.52
CA ALA A 103 -7.49 -6.91 0.49
C ALA A 103 -7.93 -7.94 -0.57
N ASN A 104 -8.46 -9.08 -0.13
CA ASN A 104 -8.92 -10.15 -1.02
C ASN A 104 -10.10 -9.69 -1.90
N ARG A 105 -11.05 -8.96 -1.32
CA ARG A 105 -12.18 -8.41 -2.07
C ARG A 105 -11.74 -7.42 -3.15
N MET A 106 -10.64 -6.69 -2.91
CA MET A 106 -10.13 -5.68 -3.83
C MET A 106 -9.09 -6.22 -4.82
N ASN A 107 -8.81 -7.54 -4.81
CA ASN A 107 -7.77 -8.16 -5.62
C ASN A 107 -6.39 -7.49 -5.41
N ALA A 108 -6.07 -7.16 -4.17
CA ALA A 108 -4.81 -6.53 -3.83
C ALA A 108 -3.63 -7.48 -4.06
N VAL A 109 -2.58 -7.01 -4.75
CA VAL A 109 -1.29 -7.71 -4.79
C VAL A 109 -0.66 -7.66 -3.40
N ILE A 110 -0.67 -6.45 -2.80
CA ILE A 110 -0.24 -6.21 -1.43
C ILE A 110 -1.11 -5.14 -0.79
N ALA A 111 -1.34 -5.26 0.51
CA ALA A 111 -2.09 -4.28 1.29
C ALA A 111 -1.51 -4.11 2.69
N ILE A 112 -1.77 -2.96 3.29
CA ILE A 112 -1.52 -2.66 4.70
C ILE A 112 -2.77 -2.02 5.31
N ASN A 113 -2.93 -2.09 6.62
CA ASN A 113 -3.99 -1.35 7.31
C ASN A 113 -3.90 0.15 7.03
N GLY A 114 -5.04 0.82 7.03
CA GLY A 114 -5.13 2.26 6.83
C GLY A 114 -5.11 3.07 8.14
N ASP A 115 -5.94 4.08 8.15
CA ASP A 115 -6.14 4.96 9.31
C ASP A 115 -6.94 4.27 10.43
N TYR A 116 -6.86 4.87 11.63
CA TYR A 116 -7.76 4.54 12.74
C TYR A 116 -9.12 5.21 12.52
N SER A 117 -9.95 4.58 11.75
CA SER A 117 -11.09 5.21 11.11
C SER A 117 -12.38 5.18 11.92
N TYR A 118 -12.53 4.24 12.84
CA TYR A 118 -13.80 4.06 13.57
C TYR A 118 -14.23 5.32 14.34
N PHE A 119 -13.30 6.12 14.84
CA PHE A 119 -13.57 7.36 15.55
C PHE A 119 -13.55 8.61 14.68
N GLN A 120 -13.02 8.53 13.48
CA GLN A 120 -12.80 9.70 12.64
C GLN A 120 -14.10 10.32 12.14
N LEU A 121 -15.12 9.50 11.89
CA LEU A 121 -16.41 9.98 11.40
C LEU A 121 -17.31 10.60 12.50
N SER A 122 -16.95 10.53 13.78
CA SER A 122 -17.91 10.85 14.82
C SER A 122 -17.73 12.15 15.58
N THR A 123 -16.51 12.58 15.96
CA THR A 123 -16.38 13.75 16.88
C THR A 123 -15.04 14.48 16.83
N VAL A 124 -13.97 13.81 16.45
CA VAL A 124 -12.64 14.43 16.35
C VAL A 124 -12.41 14.72 14.88
N GLY A 125 -12.01 15.91 14.51
CA GLY A 125 -11.80 16.27 13.12
C GLY A 125 -11.05 15.19 12.33
N CYS A 126 -11.52 14.90 11.14
CA CYS A 126 -10.84 14.05 10.18
C CYS A 126 -10.92 14.72 8.81
N TYR A 127 -9.81 14.82 8.14
CA TYR A 127 -9.80 15.19 6.73
C TYR A 127 -9.72 13.90 5.92
N LEU A 128 -10.85 13.47 5.39
CA LEU A 128 -10.98 12.16 4.77
C LEU A 128 -11.32 12.27 3.30
N VAL A 129 -10.31 12.11 2.46
CA VAL A 129 -10.44 11.91 1.02
C VAL A 129 -10.04 10.48 0.70
N ARG A 130 -10.85 9.75 -0.06
CA ARG A 130 -10.55 8.40 -0.53
C ARG A 130 -10.98 8.28 -1.99
N GLN A 131 -10.08 7.78 -2.82
CA GLN A 131 -10.30 7.61 -4.26
C GLN A 131 -10.93 8.88 -4.89
N GLY A 132 -10.35 10.06 -4.60
CA GLY A 132 -10.81 11.36 -5.12
C GLY A 132 -12.11 11.89 -4.54
N THR A 133 -12.79 11.14 -3.66
CA THR A 133 -14.05 11.57 -3.03
C THR A 133 -13.79 12.09 -1.63
N SER A 134 -14.26 13.31 -1.33
CA SER A 134 -14.22 13.91 0.01
C SER A 134 -15.38 13.40 0.86
N TYR A 135 -15.05 12.76 1.99
CA TYR A 135 -16.04 12.27 2.96
C TYR A 135 -16.09 13.12 4.22
N CYS A 136 -15.03 13.83 4.53
CA CYS A 136 -14.94 14.72 5.69
C CYS A 136 -13.84 15.76 5.48
N GLU A 137 -14.14 17.03 5.80
CA GLU A 137 -13.19 18.14 5.61
C GLU A 137 -12.78 18.82 6.92
N ARG A 138 -12.97 18.14 8.06
CA ARG A 138 -12.64 18.68 9.37
C ARG A 138 -11.24 18.27 9.77
N LEU A 139 -10.33 19.20 9.90
CA LEU A 139 -8.98 18.94 10.42
C LEU A 139 -9.00 18.75 11.93
N ALA A 140 -8.17 17.83 12.41
CA ALA A 140 -7.89 17.66 13.82
C ALA A 140 -6.72 18.56 14.22
N PRO A 141 -6.88 19.47 15.19
CA PRO A 141 -5.81 20.38 15.59
C PRO A 141 -4.54 19.63 16.02
N GLY A 142 -3.39 20.12 15.53
CA GLY A 142 -2.06 19.59 15.90
C GLY A 142 -1.75 18.20 15.36
N ARG A 143 -2.45 17.76 14.31
CA ARG A 143 -2.16 16.48 13.62
C ARG A 143 -1.54 16.73 12.27
N ASP A 144 -0.68 15.79 11.91
CA ASP A 144 -0.14 15.74 10.57
C ASP A 144 -1.18 15.12 9.61
N LEU A 145 -1.20 15.62 8.39
CA LEU A 145 -2.01 15.10 7.31
C LEU A 145 -1.09 14.53 6.23
N LEU A 146 -1.25 13.25 5.92
CA LEU A 146 -0.69 12.68 4.71
C LEU A 146 -1.67 12.92 3.56
N ILE A 147 -1.17 13.46 2.46
CA ILE A 147 -1.83 13.57 1.17
C ILE A 147 -1.16 12.60 0.20
N VAL A 148 -1.96 11.83 -0.53
CA VAL A 148 -1.57 11.11 -1.74
C VAL A 148 -2.29 11.78 -2.89
N ASP A 149 -1.54 12.32 -3.84
CA ASP A 149 -2.11 13.05 -4.97
C ASP A 149 -2.31 12.16 -6.21
N GLU A 150 -2.87 12.72 -7.26
CA GLU A 150 -3.15 12.00 -8.52
C GLU A 150 -1.89 11.58 -9.30
N GLN A 151 -0.71 12.10 -8.92
CA GLN A 151 0.58 11.67 -9.45
C GLN A 151 1.19 10.53 -8.61
N GLY A 152 0.54 10.16 -7.50
CA GLY A 152 1.01 9.15 -6.55
C GLY A 152 1.99 9.69 -5.52
N ASP A 153 2.27 10.99 -5.51
CA ASP A 153 3.21 11.57 -4.56
C ASP A 153 2.63 11.67 -3.15
N LEU A 154 3.48 11.37 -2.18
CA LEU A 154 3.18 11.52 -0.76
C LEU A 154 3.64 12.92 -0.28
N THR A 155 2.70 13.73 0.19
CA THR A 155 3.00 15.01 0.83
C THR A 155 2.51 15.00 2.27
N ILE A 156 3.37 15.33 3.23
CA ILE A 156 3.04 15.37 4.66
C ILE A 156 2.96 16.82 5.11
N LEU A 157 1.74 17.25 5.48
CA LEU A 157 1.51 18.56 6.10
C LEU A 157 1.57 18.41 7.62
N GLN A 158 2.69 18.84 8.20
CA GLN A 158 2.90 18.78 9.65
C GLN A 158 2.00 19.76 10.39
N GLU A 159 1.38 19.30 11.49
CA GLU A 159 0.43 20.11 12.28
C GLU A 159 -0.55 20.85 11.36
N CYS A 160 -1.24 20.07 10.51
CA CYS A 160 -2.07 20.61 9.44
C CYS A 160 -3.18 21.53 9.97
N THR A 161 -3.22 22.75 9.46
CA THR A 161 -4.30 23.71 9.68
C THR A 161 -5.04 24.00 8.38
N GLN A 162 -6.20 24.67 8.46
CA GLN A 162 -6.93 25.08 7.26
C GLN A 162 -6.10 25.99 6.35
N GLU A 163 -5.27 26.86 6.95
CA GLU A 163 -4.38 27.75 6.21
C GLU A 163 -3.27 26.96 5.49
N LYS A 164 -2.65 26.00 6.16
CA LYS A 164 -1.64 25.13 5.52
C LYS A 164 -2.25 24.30 4.39
N LEU A 165 -3.44 23.74 4.61
CA LEU A 165 -4.13 22.98 3.59
C LEU A 165 -4.54 23.86 2.40
N ALA A 166 -5.00 25.09 2.65
CA ALA A 166 -5.33 26.06 1.59
C ALA A 166 -4.10 26.52 0.79
N GLN A 167 -2.90 26.41 1.36
CA GLN A 167 -1.63 26.69 0.67
C GLN A 167 -1.11 25.49 -0.13
N TYR A 168 -1.70 24.31 0.05
CA TYR A 168 -1.35 23.15 -0.79
C TYR A 168 -1.73 23.45 -2.24
N SER A 169 -0.71 23.54 -3.09
CA SER A 169 -0.83 23.85 -4.51
C SER A 169 -0.40 22.68 -5.41
N GLY A 170 -0.29 21.48 -4.82
CA GLY A 170 0.02 20.27 -5.56
C GLY A 170 -1.16 19.74 -6.40
N PRO A 171 -0.98 18.60 -7.06
CA PRO A 171 -2.03 17.96 -7.84
C PRO A 171 -3.25 17.57 -6.99
N ALA A 172 -4.33 17.13 -7.64
CA ALA A 172 -5.56 16.75 -6.96
C ALA A 172 -5.34 15.66 -5.91
N ILE A 173 -5.98 15.82 -4.74
CA ILE A 173 -5.88 14.86 -3.64
C ILE A 173 -6.73 13.64 -3.97
N VAL A 174 -6.09 12.48 -4.07
CA VAL A 174 -6.77 11.19 -4.27
C VAL A 174 -7.04 10.50 -2.94
N ASN A 175 -6.08 10.52 -2.02
CA ASN A 175 -6.25 9.94 -0.68
C ASN A 175 -5.63 10.84 0.38
N SER A 176 -6.14 10.76 1.62
CA SER A 176 -5.57 11.48 2.77
C SER A 176 -5.63 10.64 4.03
N PHE A 177 -4.64 10.75 4.92
CA PHE A 177 -4.56 9.99 6.16
C PHE A 177 -4.24 10.91 7.34
N ASN A 178 -4.87 10.63 8.49
CA ASN A 178 -4.80 11.51 9.66
C ASN A 178 -4.27 10.82 10.93
N PHE A 179 -3.91 9.54 10.86
CA PHE A 179 -3.43 8.84 12.05
C PHE A 179 -2.13 9.46 12.55
N GLY A 180 -1.12 9.50 11.71
CA GLY A 180 0.16 10.14 11.98
C GLY A 180 0.96 9.57 13.16
N PRO A 181 2.04 10.26 13.47
CA PRO A 181 2.59 11.43 12.78
C PRO A 181 3.32 11.10 11.49
N GLY A 182 3.73 12.14 10.74
CA GLY A 182 4.80 12.02 9.75
C GLY A 182 6.10 11.68 10.46
N LEU A 183 6.83 10.70 9.97
CA LEU A 183 8.05 10.19 10.61
C LEU A 183 9.31 10.64 9.88
N VAL A 184 9.23 10.74 8.56
CA VAL A 184 10.26 11.31 7.70
C VAL A 184 9.57 12.27 6.73
N VAL A 185 10.07 13.48 6.64
CA VAL A 185 9.56 14.51 5.75
C VAL A 185 10.72 15.10 4.96
N ASP A 186 10.65 15.03 3.63
CA ASP A 186 11.70 15.49 2.71
C ASP A 186 13.09 14.93 3.06
N GLY A 187 13.16 13.66 3.42
CA GLY A 187 14.38 12.95 3.76
C GLY A 187 14.94 13.29 5.15
N GLN A 188 14.20 14.04 5.97
CA GLN A 188 14.60 14.38 7.33
C GLN A 188 13.69 13.68 8.33
N PRO A 189 14.26 13.04 9.37
CA PRO A 189 13.47 12.47 10.45
C PRO A 189 12.77 13.57 11.21
N LEU A 190 11.55 13.30 11.63
CA LEU A 190 10.82 14.25 12.46
C LEU A 190 11.53 14.39 13.81
N ALA A 191 12.15 15.55 14.05
CA ALA A 191 12.82 15.84 15.32
C ALA A 191 11.80 16.29 16.36
N GLY A 192 11.69 15.58 17.47
CA GLY A 192 11.02 16.09 18.67
C GLY A 192 9.68 15.43 19.01
N ASN A 193 8.69 16.21 19.37
CA ASN A 193 7.44 15.74 19.96
C ASN A 193 6.53 15.04 18.94
N TYR A 194 6.69 13.73 18.82
CA TYR A 194 5.74 12.89 18.10
C TYR A 194 4.38 12.90 18.82
N ARG A 195 3.53 13.83 18.49
CA ARG A 195 2.15 13.82 18.97
C ARG A 195 1.36 12.78 18.18
N ALA A 196 1.50 11.52 18.62
CA ALA A 196 0.61 10.49 18.15
C ALA A 196 -0.83 10.77 18.61
N MET A 197 -1.79 10.22 17.88
CA MET A 197 -3.23 10.31 18.19
C MET A 197 -3.56 9.84 19.61
N PHE A 198 -2.80 8.92 20.12
CA PHE A 198 -2.86 8.39 21.48
C PHE A 198 -1.46 8.58 22.10
N ASN A 199 -1.38 8.73 23.40
CA ASN A 199 -0.14 8.91 24.19
C ASN A 199 0.90 7.76 24.04
N SER A 200 0.92 7.09 22.90
CA SER A 200 1.74 5.92 22.59
C SER A 200 3.09 6.27 21.94
N SER A 201 3.45 7.55 21.84
CA SER A 201 4.70 7.94 21.18
C SER A 201 5.96 7.48 21.90
N THR A 202 5.88 7.32 23.22
CA THR A 202 6.99 6.86 24.07
C THR A 202 6.89 5.38 24.43
N THR A 203 5.75 4.74 24.25
CA THR A 203 5.58 3.31 24.51
C THR A 203 6.00 2.47 23.31
N ARG A 204 6.63 1.34 23.59
CA ARG A 204 6.91 0.33 22.56
C ARG A 204 5.60 -0.29 22.07
N ASN A 205 5.48 -0.48 20.78
CA ASN A 205 4.29 -1.06 20.17
C ASN A 205 4.62 -1.61 18.77
N GLN A 206 3.75 -2.45 18.22
CA GLN A 206 3.76 -2.76 16.81
C GLN A 206 3.47 -1.50 16.01
N ARG A 207 4.18 -1.32 14.89
CA ARG A 207 4.11 -0.13 14.05
C ARG A 207 3.77 -0.50 12.62
N ALA A 208 3.10 0.41 11.94
CA ALA A 208 2.83 0.33 10.52
C ALA A 208 3.10 1.68 9.86
N ALA A 209 3.61 1.67 8.64
CA ALA A 209 3.87 2.89 7.87
C ALA A 209 3.72 2.67 6.37
N ILE A 210 3.35 3.75 5.68
CA ILE A 210 3.53 3.89 4.24
C ILE A 210 4.63 4.91 3.99
N CYS A 211 5.51 4.59 3.05
CA CYS A 211 6.63 5.46 2.69
C CYS A 211 6.71 5.62 1.17
N GLN A 212 7.28 6.74 0.72
CA GLN A 212 7.71 6.96 -0.65
C GLN A 212 9.23 7.13 -0.67
N VAL A 213 9.89 6.43 -1.59
CA VAL A 213 11.36 6.45 -1.69
C VAL A 213 11.83 7.81 -2.20
N GLU A 214 11.23 8.29 -3.29
CA GLU A 214 11.55 9.59 -3.89
C GLU A 214 10.30 10.19 -4.52
N LYS A 215 10.05 11.46 -4.27
CA LYS A 215 8.93 12.19 -4.88
C LYS A 215 9.08 12.24 -6.40
N GLY A 216 7.98 12.04 -7.12
CA GLY A 216 7.96 11.92 -8.58
C GLY A 216 8.33 10.53 -9.09
N LYS A 217 8.63 9.58 -8.17
CA LYS A 217 8.79 8.16 -8.50
C LYS A 217 7.71 7.34 -7.84
N LEU A 218 7.21 6.36 -8.59
CA LEU A 218 6.16 5.45 -8.12
C LEU A 218 6.79 4.25 -7.37
N GLU A 219 7.66 4.56 -6.40
CA GLU A 219 8.40 3.62 -5.56
C GLU A 219 8.03 3.83 -4.09
N TYR A 220 7.44 2.81 -3.49
CA TYR A 220 6.90 2.87 -2.14
C TYR A 220 7.45 1.77 -1.25
N ILE A 221 7.29 1.95 0.06
CA ILE A 221 7.52 0.91 1.04
C ILE A 221 6.31 0.83 1.96
N LEU A 222 5.74 -0.36 2.09
CA LEU A 222 4.86 -0.70 3.19
C LEU A 222 5.71 -1.39 4.27
N ALA A 223 5.75 -0.81 5.45
CA ALA A 223 6.55 -1.32 6.54
C ALA A 223 5.69 -1.64 7.76
N ALA A 224 6.01 -2.75 8.43
CA ALA A 224 5.37 -3.13 9.69
C ALA A 224 6.40 -3.71 10.66
N SER A 225 6.26 -3.45 11.97
CA SER A 225 7.03 -4.12 13.00
C SER A 225 6.15 -5.06 13.79
N GLU A 226 6.71 -6.17 14.22
CA GLU A 226 6.13 -7.00 15.27
C GLU A 226 6.46 -6.42 16.65
N GLY A 227 5.82 -6.94 17.68
CA GLY A 227 6.10 -6.57 19.04
C GLY A 227 5.20 -7.32 20.00
N ASP A 228 5.71 -7.57 21.18
CA ASP A 228 4.95 -8.16 22.27
C ASP A 228 4.66 -7.10 23.32
N ARG A 229 3.37 -6.84 23.60
CA ARG A 229 2.97 -5.90 24.65
C ARG A 229 3.21 -6.45 26.07
N GLU A 230 3.35 -7.76 26.21
CA GLU A 230 3.65 -8.40 27.48
C GLU A 230 5.14 -8.33 27.81
N SER A 231 5.98 -8.05 26.82
CA SER A 231 7.41 -7.78 26.99
C SER A 231 7.66 -6.28 27.00
N GLU A 232 8.31 -5.77 28.03
CA GLU A 232 8.72 -4.34 28.09
C GLU A 232 9.63 -3.95 26.91
N ASP A 233 10.29 -4.93 26.30
CA ASP A 233 11.22 -4.76 25.20
C ASP A 233 10.57 -5.01 23.82
N GLY A 234 9.31 -5.44 23.77
CA GLY A 234 8.63 -5.79 22.52
C GLY A 234 8.09 -4.58 21.76
N GLY A 235 8.24 -4.59 20.43
CA GLY A 235 7.82 -3.49 19.57
C GLY A 235 8.77 -2.31 19.58
N LEU A 236 8.39 -1.22 18.93
CA LEU A 236 9.22 -0.03 18.74
C LEU A 236 8.54 1.21 19.31
N THR A 237 9.32 2.10 19.90
CA THR A 237 8.89 3.48 20.14
C THR A 237 8.72 4.20 18.81
N MET A 238 8.05 5.34 18.80
CA MET A 238 7.88 6.13 17.57
C MET A 238 9.22 6.62 17.01
N ARG A 239 10.18 6.92 17.89
CA ARG A 239 11.52 7.34 17.50
C ARG A 239 12.29 6.20 16.84
N GLU A 240 12.36 5.04 17.49
CA GLU A 240 13.02 3.86 16.92
C GLU A 240 12.41 3.45 15.59
N TRP A 241 11.08 3.61 15.45
CA TRP A 241 10.38 3.39 14.19
C TRP A 241 10.80 4.38 13.10
N SER A 242 10.89 5.68 13.42
CA SER A 242 11.39 6.71 12.51
C SER A 242 12.84 6.45 12.10
N ASP A 243 13.70 6.11 13.07
CA ASP A 243 15.11 5.82 12.83
C ASP A 243 15.28 4.58 11.92
N PHE A 244 14.45 3.54 12.12
CA PHE A 244 14.40 2.39 11.23
C PHE A 244 14.03 2.78 9.79
N LEU A 245 12.95 3.55 9.61
CA LEU A 245 12.48 3.97 8.29
C LEU A 245 13.51 4.83 7.55
N MET A 246 14.27 5.66 8.27
CA MET A 246 15.38 6.41 7.69
C MET A 246 16.44 5.49 7.06
N THR A 247 16.70 4.32 7.65
CA THR A 247 17.66 3.35 7.08
C THR A 247 17.22 2.76 5.75
N LEU A 248 15.94 2.89 5.40
CA LEU A 248 15.37 2.39 4.14
C LEU A 248 15.56 3.34 2.96
N GLY A 249 16.09 4.55 3.21
CA GLY A 249 16.35 5.56 2.18
C GLY A 249 15.08 6.23 1.64
N VAL A 250 14.07 6.41 2.49
CA VAL A 250 12.79 7.03 2.11
C VAL A 250 12.84 8.56 2.20
N GLN A 251 12.16 9.23 1.28
CA GLN A 251 11.99 10.68 1.34
C GLN A 251 10.82 11.06 2.26
N ASN A 252 9.71 10.34 2.19
CA ASN A 252 8.55 10.56 3.05
C ASN A 252 8.11 9.25 3.71
N ALA A 253 7.80 9.29 4.99
CA ALA A 253 7.26 8.17 5.75
C ALA A 253 6.17 8.65 6.72
N TYR A 254 5.03 7.98 6.70
CA TYR A 254 3.87 8.33 7.50
C TYR A 254 3.41 7.13 8.33
N ASN A 255 3.22 7.35 9.63
CA ASN A 255 2.78 6.32 10.56
C ASN A 255 1.28 6.05 10.41
N LEU A 256 0.93 4.79 10.34
CA LEU A 256 -0.43 4.27 10.29
C LEU A 256 -0.84 3.68 11.65
N ASP A 257 -2.09 3.25 11.77
CA ASP A 257 -2.55 2.60 13.01
C ASP A 257 -1.70 1.36 13.32
N GLY A 258 -1.27 1.27 14.57
CA GLY A 258 -0.34 0.26 15.06
C GLY A 258 -0.98 -0.76 16.00
N GLY A 259 -0.14 -1.48 16.73
CA GLY A 259 -0.60 -2.50 17.67
C GLY A 259 -1.33 -3.63 16.96
N ASN A 260 -2.47 -4.05 17.50
CA ASN A 260 -3.28 -5.13 16.94
C ASN A 260 -3.92 -4.78 15.56
N SER A 261 -3.76 -3.54 15.11
CA SER A 261 -4.20 -3.11 13.77
C SER A 261 -3.17 -3.40 12.69
N THR A 262 -1.90 -3.57 13.07
CA THR A 262 -0.79 -3.78 12.14
C THR A 262 -0.98 -5.06 11.31
N ALA A 263 -1.17 -4.94 10.01
CA ALA A 263 -1.34 -6.08 9.13
C ALA A 263 -0.84 -5.76 7.72
N ILE A 264 0.08 -6.57 7.20
CA ILE A 264 0.46 -6.61 5.79
C ILE A 264 -0.11 -7.89 5.19
N ILE A 265 -0.82 -7.74 4.07
CA ILE A 265 -1.39 -8.84 3.29
C ILE A 265 -0.64 -8.90 1.96
N PHE A 266 -0.10 -10.06 1.64
CA PHE A 266 0.57 -10.32 0.36
C PHE A 266 0.05 -11.61 -0.24
N GLY A 267 -0.32 -11.60 -1.51
CA GLY A 267 -0.89 -12.77 -2.17
C GLY A 267 -2.17 -13.31 -1.51
N GLY A 268 -2.93 -12.43 -0.85
CA GLY A 268 -4.15 -12.81 -0.14
C GLY A 268 -3.94 -13.30 1.30
N GLU A 269 -2.69 -13.46 1.74
CA GLU A 269 -2.35 -13.96 3.07
C GLU A 269 -1.66 -12.89 3.92
N LYS A 270 -1.93 -12.93 5.23
CA LYS A 270 -1.26 -12.04 6.17
C LYS A 270 0.14 -12.57 6.51
N ILE A 271 1.15 -11.71 6.33
CA ILE A 271 2.55 -12.11 6.48
C ILE A 271 3.19 -11.76 7.83
N ASN A 272 2.65 -10.79 8.58
CA ASN A 272 3.17 -10.41 9.89
C ASN A 272 2.35 -11.02 11.04
N ALA A 273 2.99 -11.33 12.15
CA ALA A 273 2.30 -11.70 13.39
C ALA A 273 1.80 -10.46 14.15
N VAL A 274 0.79 -10.65 14.96
CA VAL A 274 0.37 -9.68 15.98
C VAL A 274 0.32 -10.34 17.33
N GLN A 275 0.49 -9.52 18.35
CA GLN A 275 0.39 -9.89 19.74
C GLN A 275 -0.94 -10.63 20.01
N ASN A 276 -0.88 -11.69 20.80
CA ASN A 276 -2.03 -12.50 21.23
C ASN A 276 -2.89 -13.05 20.07
N HIS A 277 -2.37 -13.07 18.83
CA HIS A 277 -3.08 -13.54 17.64
C HIS A 277 -4.44 -12.86 17.38
N HIS A 278 -4.72 -11.72 18.04
CA HIS A 278 -5.95 -10.97 17.88
C HIS A 278 -5.75 -9.76 16.98
N HIS A 279 -6.09 -9.93 15.69
CA HIS A 279 -6.18 -8.78 14.77
C HIS A 279 -7.43 -7.98 15.05
N ARG A 280 -7.25 -6.68 15.12
CA ARG A 280 -8.39 -5.76 15.13
C ARG A 280 -9.03 -5.73 13.75
N LYS A 281 -10.35 -5.77 13.71
CA LYS A 281 -11.08 -5.40 12.49
C LYS A 281 -11.02 -3.90 12.30
N LEU A 282 -10.80 -3.46 11.06
CA LEU A 282 -10.57 -2.08 10.70
C LEU A 282 -11.59 -1.61 9.68
N SER A 283 -11.62 -0.32 9.45
CA SER A 283 -12.57 0.27 8.49
C SER A 283 -11.97 0.44 7.10
N ASP A 284 -10.65 0.56 6.96
CA ASP A 284 -10.01 0.78 5.67
C ASP A 284 -8.60 0.18 5.58
N ILE A 285 -8.14 0.08 4.33
CA ILE A 285 -6.82 -0.38 3.94
C ILE A 285 -6.21 0.55 2.90
N ILE A 286 -4.88 0.54 2.82
CA ILE A 286 -4.10 0.98 1.66
C ILE A 286 -3.69 -0.29 0.91
N TYR A 287 -3.80 -0.29 -0.42
CA TYR A 287 -3.39 -1.45 -1.20
C TYR A 287 -2.86 -1.05 -2.57
N PHE A 288 -2.11 -1.94 -3.15
CA PHE A 288 -1.66 -1.85 -4.53
C PHE A 288 -2.29 -2.96 -5.36
N ALA A 289 -2.82 -2.58 -6.51
CA ALA A 289 -3.41 -3.50 -7.47
C ALA A 289 -2.57 -3.57 -8.75
N SER A 290 -2.64 -4.69 -9.46
CA SER A 290 -2.12 -4.77 -10.82
C SER A 290 -2.95 -3.87 -11.75
N ALA A 291 -2.27 -3.24 -12.70
CA ALA A 291 -2.89 -2.54 -13.83
C ALA A 291 -2.66 -3.31 -15.15
N TYR A 292 -2.09 -4.50 -15.08
CA TYR A 292 -1.83 -5.35 -16.23
C TYR A 292 -3.08 -6.12 -16.63
N GLN A 293 -3.43 -6.09 -17.92
CA GLN A 293 -4.53 -6.82 -18.52
C GLN A 293 -3.99 -7.68 -19.67
N GLU A 294 -4.21 -8.98 -19.57
CA GLU A 294 -3.88 -9.97 -20.62
C GLU A 294 -4.83 -9.90 -21.81
#